data_6f0bff5e822d5ddda1b9d6e1f71363d1
#
_entry.id   6f0bff5e822d5ddda1b9d6e1f71363d1
#
_cell.length_a   1.000
_cell.length_b   1.000
_cell.length_c   1.000
_cell.angle_alpha   90.00
_cell.angle_beta   90.00
_cell.angle_gamma   90.00
#
_symmetry.space_group_name_H-M   'P 1'
#
loop_
_entity.id
_entity.type
_entity.pdbx_description
1 polymer ?
#
loop_
_entity_poly.entity_id
_entity_poly.type
_entity_poly.pdbx_seq_one_letter_code
_entity_poly.pdbx_strand_id
1 'polypeptide(L)'
;MEGLYVTNVLGKQITHTCTQNGTTLTIRANGIVASAHLTLGMVRTLKAQGVKTLVFTTLLSRSTTVSVDALLAAEPDAPDETAVVWTHTGPRAALTIGGADHSALLK
;
A
#
# COMPACT_ATOMS: atom_id res chain seq x y z
N MET A 1 -3.58 -5.71 10.90
CA MET A 1 -3.48 -4.24 10.97
C MET A 1 -4.87 -3.66 10.79
N GLU A 2 -5.30 -2.88 11.73
CA GLU A 2 -6.62 -2.30 11.70
C GLU A 2 -6.77 -1.25 10.59
N GLY A 3 -7.87 -1.31 9.86
CA GLY A 3 -8.15 -0.37 8.78
C GLY A 3 -7.53 -0.72 7.43
N LEU A 4 -6.56 -1.63 7.40
CA LEU A 4 -5.98 -2.13 6.15
C LEU A 4 -6.87 -3.23 5.59
N TYR A 5 -7.22 -3.11 4.32
CA TYR A 5 -7.93 -4.19 3.64
C TYR A 5 -7.50 -4.25 2.17
N VAL A 6 -7.76 -5.40 1.56
CA VAL A 6 -7.39 -5.65 0.16
C VAL A 6 -8.64 -6.10 -0.59
N THR A 7 -8.83 -5.56 -1.78
CA THR A 7 -9.96 -5.90 -2.64
C THR A 7 -9.49 -6.51 -3.94
N ASN A 8 -10.37 -7.29 -4.58
CA ASN A 8 -10.13 -7.85 -5.90
C ASN A 8 -10.64 -6.91 -7.01
N VAL A 9 -10.60 -7.37 -8.25
CA VAL A 9 -11.02 -6.58 -9.42
C VAL A 9 -12.50 -6.17 -9.36
N LEU A 10 -13.32 -6.91 -8.62
CA LEU A 10 -14.76 -6.60 -8.46
C LEU A 10 -15.02 -5.69 -7.25
N GLY A 11 -13.98 -5.25 -6.55
CA GLY A 11 -14.12 -4.44 -5.35
C GLY A 11 -14.49 -5.24 -4.11
N LYS A 12 -14.47 -6.57 -4.17
CA LYS A 12 -14.75 -7.42 -3.01
C LYS A 12 -13.50 -7.61 -2.19
N GLN A 13 -13.66 -7.60 -0.86
CA GLN A 13 -12.56 -7.81 0.07
C GLN A 13 -12.06 -9.25 -0.04
N ILE A 14 -10.74 -9.41 -0.11
CA ILE A 14 -10.07 -10.70 -0.17
C ILE A 14 -9.09 -10.84 0.98
N THR A 15 -8.64 -12.07 1.23
CA THR A 15 -7.68 -12.33 2.31
C THR A 15 -6.29 -11.79 1.96
N HIS A 16 -5.59 -11.37 3.00
CA HIS A 16 -4.22 -10.89 2.88
C HIS A 16 -3.47 -11.18 4.17
N THR A 17 -2.15 -11.08 4.11
CA THR A 17 -1.29 -11.15 5.30
C THR A 17 -0.39 -9.93 5.34
N CYS A 18 -0.02 -9.51 6.55
CA CYS A 18 0.97 -8.46 6.77
C CYS A 18 2.10 -9.03 7.61
N THR A 19 3.32 -8.83 7.15
CA THR A 19 4.51 -9.31 7.86
C THR A 19 5.52 -8.18 7.95
N GLN A 20 5.98 -7.89 9.17
CA GLN A 20 7.05 -6.92 9.37
C GLN A 20 8.36 -7.67 9.60
N ASN A 21 9.36 -7.32 8.82
CA ASN A 21 10.71 -7.85 8.96
C ASN A 21 11.67 -6.67 9.01
N GLY A 22 12.16 -6.37 10.22
CA GLY A 22 12.98 -5.18 10.44
C GLY A 22 12.17 -3.91 10.17
N THR A 23 12.62 -3.10 9.20
CA THR A 23 11.97 -1.84 8.83
C THR A 23 11.07 -1.96 7.60
N THR A 24 10.84 -3.18 7.13
CA THR A 24 10.01 -3.45 5.95
C THR A 24 8.72 -4.15 6.35
N LEU A 25 7.59 -3.58 5.94
CA LEU A 25 6.28 -4.21 6.08
C LEU A 25 5.83 -4.72 4.72
N THR A 26 5.53 -6.02 4.64
CA THR A 26 5.05 -6.66 3.41
C THR A 26 3.57 -6.98 3.55
N ILE A 27 2.78 -6.52 2.60
CA ILE A 27 1.37 -6.85 2.44
C ILE A 27 1.27 -7.85 1.30
N ARG A 28 0.79 -9.05 1.60
CA ARG A 28 0.66 -10.12 0.60
C ARG A 28 -0.82 -10.41 0.38
N ALA A 29 -1.29 -10.20 -0.82
CA ALA A 29 -2.68 -10.44 -1.19
C ALA A 29 -2.85 -11.81 -1.83
N ASN A 30 -3.97 -12.46 -1.55
CA ASN A 30 -4.33 -13.75 -2.15
C ASN A 30 -5.13 -13.53 -3.44
N GLY A 31 -4.53 -12.82 -4.38
CA GLY A 31 -5.15 -12.54 -5.67
C GLY A 31 -4.11 -12.04 -6.68
N ILE A 32 -4.41 -12.17 -7.97
CA ILE A 32 -3.52 -11.73 -9.05
C ILE A 32 -3.71 -10.23 -9.31
N VAL A 33 -4.96 -9.79 -9.41
CA VAL A 33 -5.33 -8.38 -9.54
C VAL A 33 -5.93 -7.97 -8.20
N ALA A 34 -5.30 -7.01 -7.53
CA ALA A 34 -5.72 -6.61 -6.19
C ALA A 34 -5.32 -5.18 -5.89
N SER A 35 -6.08 -4.56 -4.99
CA SER A 35 -5.79 -3.22 -4.47
C SER A 35 -5.66 -3.27 -2.96
N ALA A 36 -4.56 -2.76 -2.44
CA ALA A 36 -4.39 -2.54 -1.01
C ALA A 36 -4.90 -1.15 -0.65
N HIS A 37 -5.72 -1.06 0.39
CA HIS A 37 -6.34 0.19 0.84
C HIS A 37 -5.79 0.55 2.21
N LEU A 38 -5.10 1.69 2.28
CA LEU A 38 -4.53 2.25 3.49
C LEU A 38 -5.02 3.68 3.66
N THR A 39 -4.62 4.31 4.76
CA THR A 39 -4.77 5.75 4.95
C THR A 39 -3.41 6.36 5.27
N LEU A 40 -3.27 7.66 5.08
CA LEU A 40 -2.03 8.35 5.47
C LEU A 40 -1.78 8.24 6.97
N GLY A 41 -2.85 8.26 7.78
CA GLY A 41 -2.73 8.06 9.22
C GLY A 41 -2.08 6.73 9.58
N MET A 42 -2.45 5.65 8.88
CA MET A 42 -1.82 4.34 9.05
C MET A 42 -0.34 4.38 8.69
N VAL A 43 0.00 5.03 7.59
CA VAL A 43 1.40 5.16 7.16
C VAL A 43 2.22 5.96 8.18
N ARG A 44 1.65 7.04 8.73
CA ARG A 44 2.29 7.83 9.78
C ARG A 44 2.52 7.00 11.04
N THR A 45 1.55 6.18 11.43
CA THR A 45 1.69 5.26 12.55
C THR A 45 2.79 4.23 12.30
N LEU A 46 2.85 3.65 11.11
CA LEU A 46 3.90 2.71 10.75
C LEU A 46 5.29 3.36 10.82
N LYS A 47 5.42 4.60 10.35
CA LYS A 47 6.67 5.34 10.48
C LYS A 47 7.08 5.49 11.94
N ALA A 48 6.13 5.82 12.81
CA ALA A 48 6.39 5.93 14.25
C ALA A 48 6.83 4.61 14.87
N GLN A 49 6.44 3.49 14.28
CA GLN A 49 6.84 2.15 14.71
C GLN A 49 8.13 1.66 14.06
N GLY A 50 8.81 2.50 13.30
CA GLY A 50 10.09 2.16 12.69
C GLY A 50 10.02 1.56 11.30
N VAL A 51 8.85 1.53 10.67
CA VAL A 51 8.71 1.04 9.29
C VAL A 51 9.19 2.11 8.33
N LYS A 52 10.09 1.74 7.43
CA LYS A 52 10.66 2.63 6.41
C LYS A 52 10.23 2.27 5.00
N THR A 53 9.87 1.03 4.76
CA THR A 53 9.57 0.50 3.43
C THR A 53 8.31 -0.34 3.47
N LEU A 54 7.42 -0.13 2.50
CA LEU A 54 6.24 -0.95 2.30
C LEU A 54 6.40 -1.75 1.02
N VAL A 55 6.01 -3.02 1.06
CA VAL A 55 6.01 -3.92 -0.10
C VAL A 55 4.60 -4.47 -0.27
N PHE A 56 4.09 -4.45 -1.48
CA PHE A 56 2.83 -5.10 -1.83
C PHE A 56 3.12 -6.23 -2.80
N THR A 57 2.70 -7.44 -2.44
CA THR A 57 2.92 -8.64 -3.24
C THR A 57 1.58 -9.28 -3.57
N THR A 58 1.38 -9.57 -4.82
CA THR A 58 0.23 -10.33 -5.32
C THR A 58 0.69 -11.66 -5.87
N LEU A 59 -0.25 -12.54 -6.21
CA LEU A 59 0.07 -13.85 -6.79
C LEU A 59 0.84 -13.67 -8.10
N LEU A 60 1.54 -14.71 -8.54
CA LEU A 60 2.45 -14.73 -9.68
C LEU A 60 3.72 -13.88 -9.43
N SER A 61 4.07 -13.75 -8.15
CA SER A 61 5.32 -13.10 -7.70
C SER A 61 5.44 -11.63 -8.11
N ARG A 62 4.32 -10.94 -8.29
CA ARG A 62 4.33 -9.50 -8.56
C ARG A 62 4.54 -8.76 -7.24
N SER A 63 5.58 -7.93 -7.19
CA SER A 63 5.86 -7.10 -6.00
C SER A 63 6.26 -5.70 -6.42
N THR A 64 5.74 -4.72 -5.70
CA THR A 64 6.20 -3.33 -5.82
C THR A 64 6.49 -2.77 -4.44
N THR A 65 7.31 -1.75 -4.37
CA THR A 65 7.84 -1.20 -3.13
C THR A 65 7.66 0.31 -3.12
N VAL A 66 7.36 0.88 -1.96
CA VAL A 66 7.31 2.32 -1.77
C VAL A 66 8.01 2.71 -0.47
N SER A 67 8.76 3.80 -0.52
CA SER A 67 9.36 4.39 0.69
C SER A 67 8.28 5.09 1.50
N VAL A 68 8.23 4.82 2.81
CA VAL A 68 7.30 5.49 3.72
C VAL A 68 7.54 7.00 3.70
N ASP A 69 8.80 7.43 3.74
CA ASP A 69 9.14 8.85 3.71
C ASP A 69 8.70 9.52 2.40
N ALA A 70 8.92 8.85 1.26
CA ALA A 70 8.49 9.39 -0.02
C ALA A 70 6.97 9.51 -0.12
N LEU A 71 6.25 8.49 0.39
CA LEU A 71 4.79 8.49 0.39
C LEU A 71 4.24 9.64 1.22
N LEU A 72 4.79 9.87 2.42
CA LEU A 72 4.34 10.95 3.30
C LEU A 72 4.75 12.33 2.78
N ALA A 73 5.87 12.44 2.06
CA ALA A 73 6.32 13.69 1.48
C ALA A 73 5.49 14.11 0.25
N ALA A 74 4.81 13.16 -0.38
CA ALA A 74 4.03 13.44 -1.58
C ALA A 74 2.81 14.33 -1.31
N GLU A 75 2.17 14.15 -0.13
CA GLU A 75 1.00 14.93 0.29
C GLU A 75 1.12 15.28 1.76
N PRO A 76 2.09 16.15 2.13
CA PRO A 76 2.45 16.34 3.54
C PRO A 76 1.35 16.98 4.39
N ASP A 77 0.46 17.74 3.78
CA ASP A 77 -0.61 18.45 4.49
C ASP A 77 -1.95 17.70 4.46
N ALA A 78 -2.01 16.54 3.81
CA ALA A 78 -3.25 15.78 3.73
C ALA A 78 -3.61 15.16 5.09
N PRO A 79 -4.91 15.13 5.44
CA PRO A 79 -5.36 14.57 6.73
C PRO A 79 -5.15 13.06 6.82
N ASP A 80 -5.22 12.54 8.06
CA ASP A 80 -4.97 11.13 8.33
C ASP A 80 -5.92 10.19 7.58
N GLU A 81 -7.16 10.61 7.36
CA GLU A 81 -8.16 9.79 6.67
C GLU A 81 -8.00 9.75 5.16
N THR A 82 -7.03 10.46 4.60
CA THR A 82 -6.77 10.45 3.15
C THR A 82 -6.45 9.03 2.68
N ALA A 83 -7.18 8.58 1.66
CA ALA A 83 -7.06 7.23 1.16
C ALA A 83 -5.78 7.05 0.34
N VAL A 84 -5.09 5.96 0.60
CA VAL A 84 -3.96 5.48 -0.21
C VAL A 84 -4.39 4.17 -0.84
N VAL A 85 -4.44 4.11 -2.16
CA VAL A 85 -4.84 2.92 -2.90
C VAL A 85 -3.68 2.45 -3.75
N TRP A 86 -3.28 1.21 -3.53
CA TRP A 86 -2.09 0.61 -4.17
C TRP A 86 -2.57 -0.62 -4.93
N THR A 87 -2.52 -0.56 -6.26
CA THR A 87 -3.15 -1.56 -7.12
C THR A 87 -2.12 -2.29 -7.98
N HIS A 88 -2.26 -3.60 -8.06
CA HIS A 88 -1.58 -4.42 -9.06
C HIS A 88 -2.63 -4.93 -10.06
N THR A 89 -2.42 -4.66 -11.34
CA THR A 89 -3.32 -5.08 -12.42
C THR A 89 -2.59 -6.00 -13.41
N GLY A 90 -1.97 -7.06 -12.91
CA GLY A 90 -1.14 -7.93 -13.74
C GLY A 90 0.17 -7.24 -14.10
N PRO A 91 0.35 -6.73 -15.32
CA PRO A 91 1.62 -6.14 -15.73
C PRO A 91 1.90 -4.75 -15.15
N ARG A 92 0.90 -4.10 -14.55
CA ARG A 92 1.03 -2.72 -14.09
C ARG A 92 0.77 -2.60 -12.61
N ALA A 93 1.36 -1.56 -12.01
CA ALA A 93 1.08 -1.17 -10.65
C ALA A 93 0.80 0.33 -10.61
N ALA A 94 -0.10 0.73 -9.70
CA ALA A 94 -0.48 2.12 -9.55
C ALA A 94 -0.64 2.45 -8.07
N LEU A 95 -0.35 3.71 -7.72
CA LEU A 95 -0.52 4.22 -6.38
C LEU A 95 -1.22 5.56 -6.46
N THR A 96 -2.32 5.71 -5.72
CA THR A 96 -3.00 7.00 -5.60
C THR A 96 -3.04 7.44 -4.14
N ILE A 97 -2.98 8.73 -3.91
CA ILE A 97 -3.12 9.35 -2.59
C ILE A 97 -4.19 10.42 -2.72
N GLY A 98 -5.32 10.23 -2.02
CA GLY A 98 -6.45 11.15 -2.14
C GLY A 98 -6.98 11.27 -3.58
N GLY A 99 -6.85 10.21 -4.37
CA GLY A 99 -7.25 10.19 -5.77
C GLY A 99 -6.22 10.72 -6.77
N ALA A 100 -5.14 11.35 -6.29
CA ALA A 100 -4.07 11.84 -7.17
C ALA A 100 -3.06 10.72 -7.46
N ASP A 101 -2.61 10.62 -8.71
CA ASP A 101 -1.66 9.59 -9.12
C ASP A 101 -0.26 9.88 -8.59
N HIS A 102 0.29 8.94 -7.84
CA HIS A 102 1.65 8.96 -7.33
C HIS A 102 2.39 7.65 -7.68
N SER A 103 2.03 7.02 -8.78
CA SER A 103 2.58 5.72 -9.20
C SER A 103 4.10 5.79 -9.43
N ALA A 104 4.65 6.97 -9.72
CA ALA A 104 6.09 7.14 -9.89
C ALA A 104 6.88 6.84 -8.61
N LEU A 105 6.24 6.80 -7.43
CA LEU A 105 6.89 6.43 -6.18
C LEU A 105 7.16 4.94 -6.08
N LEU A 106 6.48 4.12 -6.86
CA LEU A 106 6.65 2.66 -6.81
C LEU A 106 7.96 2.23 -7.48
N LYS A 107 8.58 1.23 -6.87
CA LYS A 107 9.83 0.65 -7.35
C LYS A 107 9.70 -0.85 -7.63
#